data_eefdd5e65655e310bce5867a11305421
#
_entry.id   eefdd5e65655e310bce5867a11305421
#
_cell.length_a   1.000
_cell.length_b   1.000
_cell.length_c   1.000
_cell.angle_alpha   90.00
_cell.angle_beta   90.00
_cell.angle_gamma   90.00
#
_symmetry.space_group_name_H-M   'P 1'
#
loop_
_entity.id
_entity.type
_entity.pdbx_description
1 polymer ?
#
loop_
_entity_poly.entity_id
_entity_poly.type
_entity_poly.pdbx_seq_one_letter_code
_entity_poly.pdbx_strand_id
1 'polypeptide(L)'
;IEPERTKRVVFHEITATAVSEAFAHPRNIDMNLVNAQQARRVLDRLVGYSISPILWEKVRGRLSAGRVQSVALRIIVDREREIDAFKPVEYWTIHAEFKPEKLKSNFTAKLVRVDDKEPELSTEELVKPLLYDLETASFAISKVKRGERRRKPSAPFTTSTLQQEASRKLGYTARRTMALAQGLYEGQDAGEGGTTGLVTYMRTDSTNVSVIAQ
;
A
#
# COMPACT_ATOMS: atom_id res chain seq x y z
N ILE A 1 -5.36 39.76 8.94
CA ILE A 1 -5.15 39.02 10.21
C ILE A 1 -3.84 39.55 10.79
N GLU A 2 -3.87 40.10 11.96
CA GLU A 2 -2.69 40.60 12.65
C GLU A 2 -1.87 39.39 13.16
N PRO A 3 -0.63 39.18 12.72
CA PRO A 3 0.18 37.99 13.07
C PRO A 3 0.43 37.86 14.58
N GLU A 4 0.47 39.01 15.28
CA GLU A 4 0.75 39.03 16.73
C GLU A 4 -0.42 38.54 17.58
N ARG A 5 -1.65 38.68 17.06
CA ARG A 5 -2.89 38.24 17.74
C ARG A 5 -3.34 36.85 17.33
N THR A 6 -2.67 36.23 16.35
CA THR A 6 -3.08 34.94 15.79
C THR A 6 -2.08 33.86 16.14
N LYS A 7 -2.54 32.80 16.76
CA LYS A 7 -1.72 31.63 17.09
C LYS A 7 -2.24 30.40 16.42
N ARG A 8 -1.36 29.45 16.13
CA ARG A 8 -1.68 28.16 15.56
C ARG A 8 -1.66 27.09 16.65
N VAL A 9 -2.74 26.35 16.76
CA VAL A 9 -2.86 25.14 17.60
C VAL A 9 -2.86 23.92 16.70
N VAL A 10 -2.16 22.86 17.08
CA VAL A 10 -2.06 21.63 16.30
C VAL A 10 -2.31 20.44 17.19
N PHE A 11 -3.28 19.63 16.82
CA PHE A 11 -3.58 18.35 17.46
C PHE A 11 -3.81 17.29 16.37
N HIS A 12 -3.56 16.03 16.71
CA HIS A 12 -3.64 14.92 15.77
C HIS A 12 -4.81 13.97 16.06
N GLU A 13 -5.50 14.21 17.19
CA GLU A 13 -6.68 13.47 17.62
C GLU A 13 -7.66 14.40 18.30
N ILE A 14 -8.96 14.09 18.23
CA ILE A 14 -10.01 14.88 18.85
C ILE A 14 -10.39 14.22 20.18
N THR A 15 -9.55 14.46 21.18
CA THR A 15 -9.80 14.09 22.57
C THR A 15 -9.68 15.33 23.47
N ALA A 16 -10.39 15.36 24.59
CA ALA A 16 -10.35 16.50 25.50
C ALA A 16 -8.92 16.83 25.97
N THR A 17 -8.12 15.80 26.23
CA THR A 17 -6.72 15.92 26.66
C THR A 17 -5.84 16.51 25.56
N ALA A 18 -5.88 15.96 24.35
CA ALA A 18 -5.07 16.42 23.23
C ALA A 18 -5.40 17.86 22.83
N VAL A 19 -6.68 18.21 22.83
CA VAL A 19 -7.14 19.60 22.56
C VAL A 19 -6.66 20.58 23.65
N SER A 20 -6.83 20.23 24.90
CA SER A 20 -6.39 21.10 26.03
C SER A 20 -4.87 21.29 26.01
N GLU A 21 -4.11 20.26 25.80
CA GLU A 21 -2.64 20.32 25.68
C GLU A 21 -2.19 21.16 24.49
N ALA A 22 -2.85 21.04 23.35
CA ALA A 22 -2.55 21.83 22.17
C ALA A 22 -2.79 23.32 22.39
N PHE A 23 -3.86 23.68 23.13
CA PHE A 23 -4.14 25.07 23.52
C PHE A 23 -3.15 25.61 24.56
N ALA A 24 -2.58 24.76 25.40
CA ALA A 24 -1.53 25.16 26.33
C ALA A 24 -0.19 25.49 25.62
N HIS A 25 0.04 24.94 24.40
CA HIS A 25 1.28 25.12 23.65
C HIS A 25 1.06 25.71 22.24
N PRO A 26 0.46 26.90 22.11
CA PRO A 26 0.22 27.54 20.84
C PRO A 26 1.52 27.97 20.16
N ARG A 27 1.56 27.90 18.84
CA ARG A 27 2.71 28.25 18.00
C ARG A 27 2.42 29.49 17.17
N ASN A 28 3.44 30.14 16.67
CA ASN A 28 3.30 31.18 15.67
C ASN A 28 2.94 30.55 14.31
N ILE A 29 2.31 31.36 13.44
CA ILE A 29 2.03 30.94 12.06
C ILE A 29 3.35 30.86 11.31
N ASP A 30 3.63 29.71 10.70
CA ASP A 30 4.76 29.55 9.79
C ASP A 30 4.40 30.12 8.42
N MET A 31 4.91 31.29 8.09
CA MET A 31 4.66 31.95 6.81
C MET A 31 5.23 31.19 5.61
N ASN A 32 6.27 30.37 5.80
CA ASN A 32 6.79 29.54 4.72
C ASN A 32 5.78 28.45 4.32
N LEU A 33 5.12 27.83 5.30
CA LEU A 33 4.04 26.86 5.02
C LEU A 33 2.82 27.55 4.38
N VAL A 34 2.48 28.76 4.80
CA VAL A 34 1.39 29.53 4.19
C VAL A 34 1.71 29.85 2.73
N ASN A 35 2.91 30.38 2.48
CA ASN A 35 3.36 30.74 1.14
C ASN A 35 3.47 29.50 0.23
N ALA A 36 3.96 28.38 0.73
CA ALA A 36 4.02 27.13 0.00
C ALA A 36 2.62 26.62 -0.40
N GLN A 37 1.65 26.75 0.50
CA GLN A 37 0.25 26.38 0.21
C GLN A 37 -0.37 27.32 -0.84
N GLN A 38 -0.13 28.64 -0.73
CA GLN A 38 -0.60 29.60 -1.71
C GLN A 38 0.03 29.37 -3.08
N ALA A 39 1.34 29.18 -3.15
CA ALA A 39 2.06 28.87 -4.39
C ALA A 39 1.48 27.62 -5.05
N ARG A 40 1.24 26.58 -4.30
CA ARG A 40 0.59 25.34 -4.79
C ARG A 40 -0.79 25.63 -5.37
N ARG A 41 -1.61 26.40 -4.67
CA ARG A 41 -2.97 26.74 -5.12
C ARG A 41 -2.97 27.58 -6.39
N VAL A 42 -2.06 28.55 -6.49
CA VAL A 42 -1.89 29.39 -7.67
C VAL A 42 -1.42 28.54 -8.85
N LEU A 43 -0.42 27.71 -8.66
CA LEU A 43 0.11 26.83 -9.70
C LEU A 43 -0.94 25.85 -10.21
N ASP A 44 -1.69 25.18 -9.33
CA ASP A 44 -2.76 24.25 -9.73
C ASP A 44 -3.83 24.96 -10.59
N ARG A 45 -4.15 26.23 -10.29
CA ARG A 45 -5.07 27.03 -11.09
C ARG A 45 -4.48 27.42 -12.44
N LEU A 46 -3.27 27.97 -12.45
CA LEU A 46 -2.61 28.38 -13.69
C LEU A 46 -2.47 27.21 -14.67
N VAL A 47 -1.94 26.08 -14.21
CA VAL A 47 -1.78 24.89 -15.03
C VAL A 47 -3.14 24.33 -15.48
N GLY A 48 -4.09 24.20 -14.57
CA GLY A 48 -5.42 23.66 -14.87
C GLY A 48 -6.17 24.48 -15.91
N TYR A 49 -6.25 25.79 -15.73
CA TYR A 49 -6.98 26.69 -16.63
C TYR A 49 -6.27 26.93 -17.95
N SER A 50 -4.95 26.88 -18.01
CA SER A 50 -4.18 27.06 -19.26
C SER A 50 -4.17 25.80 -20.12
N ILE A 51 -4.07 24.62 -19.53
CA ILE A 51 -3.88 23.38 -20.29
C ILE A 51 -5.22 22.66 -20.56
N SER A 52 -6.20 22.73 -19.65
CA SER A 52 -7.47 22.02 -19.84
C SER A 52 -8.21 22.41 -21.13
N PRO A 53 -8.27 23.71 -21.54
CA PRO A 53 -8.89 24.09 -22.81
C PRO A 53 -8.20 23.49 -24.04
N ILE A 54 -6.86 23.38 -23.98
CA ILE A 54 -6.08 22.74 -25.06
C ILE A 54 -6.43 21.25 -25.17
N LEU A 55 -6.62 20.57 -24.04
CA LEU A 55 -7.07 19.18 -24.02
C LEU A 55 -8.48 19.04 -24.61
N TRP A 56 -9.37 19.99 -24.36
CA TRP A 56 -10.73 19.96 -24.92
C TRP A 56 -10.73 20.12 -26.43
N GLU A 57 -9.86 20.97 -26.94
CA GLU A 57 -9.72 21.20 -28.38
C GLU A 57 -9.03 20.02 -29.09
N LYS A 58 -7.90 19.55 -28.54
CA LYS A 58 -7.02 18.60 -29.24
C LYS A 58 -7.33 17.13 -28.95
N VAL A 59 -7.98 16.82 -27.85
CA VAL A 59 -8.22 15.43 -27.42
C VAL A 59 -9.71 15.17 -27.25
N ARG A 60 -10.31 15.69 -26.18
CA ARG A 60 -11.72 15.47 -25.85
C ARG A 60 -12.21 16.46 -24.80
N GLY A 61 -13.47 16.90 -24.92
CA GLY A 61 -14.13 17.72 -23.90
C GLY A 61 -14.19 17.04 -22.51
N ARG A 62 -14.27 17.85 -21.48
CA ARG A 62 -14.34 17.47 -20.05
C ARG A 62 -13.08 16.79 -19.47
N LEU A 63 -11.96 16.81 -20.18
CA LEU A 63 -10.68 16.44 -19.61
C LEU A 63 -10.12 17.59 -18.75
N SER A 64 -9.35 17.26 -17.73
CA SER A 64 -8.66 18.25 -16.92
C SER A 64 -7.18 17.93 -16.80
N ALA A 65 -6.36 18.96 -16.99
CA ALA A 65 -4.95 18.88 -16.66
C ALA A 65 -4.75 19.31 -15.19
N GLY A 66 -3.79 18.70 -14.54
CA GLY A 66 -3.44 19.06 -13.19
C GLY A 66 -2.32 18.19 -12.65
N ARG A 67 -1.72 18.67 -11.61
CA ARG A 67 -0.55 18.05 -10.98
C ARG A 67 -0.78 16.59 -10.56
N VAL A 68 -1.95 16.27 -10.03
CA VAL A 68 -2.29 14.90 -9.60
C VAL A 68 -2.64 14.03 -10.79
N GLN A 69 -3.49 14.52 -11.69
CA GLN A 69 -3.96 13.78 -12.87
C GLN A 69 -2.81 13.43 -13.82
N SER A 70 -1.90 14.39 -14.05
CA SER A 70 -0.76 14.17 -14.95
C SER A 70 0.22 13.13 -14.40
N VAL A 71 0.50 13.16 -13.10
CA VAL A 71 1.37 12.15 -12.46
C VAL A 71 0.72 10.77 -12.47
N ALA A 72 -0.57 10.69 -12.12
CA ALA A 72 -1.31 9.43 -12.14
C ALA A 72 -1.33 8.81 -13.55
N LEU A 73 -1.64 9.63 -14.58
CA LEU A 73 -1.62 9.19 -15.96
C LEU A 73 -0.22 8.71 -16.39
N ARG A 74 0.82 9.43 -16.00
CA ARG A 74 2.22 9.05 -16.31
C ARG A 74 2.56 7.67 -15.75
N ILE A 75 2.22 7.40 -14.50
CA ILE A 75 2.47 6.09 -13.86
C ILE A 75 1.74 4.97 -14.62
N ILE A 76 0.47 5.21 -15.02
CA ILE A 76 -0.30 4.23 -15.80
C ILE A 76 0.34 3.99 -17.17
N VAL A 77 0.69 5.06 -17.89
CA VAL A 77 1.31 4.95 -19.22
C VAL A 77 2.66 4.24 -19.17
N ASP A 78 3.48 4.55 -18.17
CA ASP A 78 4.77 3.89 -18.02
C ASP A 78 4.58 2.39 -17.73
N ARG A 79 3.57 2.02 -16.93
CA ARG A 79 3.22 0.61 -16.68
C ARG A 79 2.69 -0.10 -17.94
N GLU A 80 1.83 0.55 -18.71
CA GLU A 80 1.35 -0.01 -19.99
C GLU A 80 2.51 -0.25 -20.96
N ARG A 81 3.46 0.68 -21.04
CA ARG A 81 4.68 0.50 -21.88
C ARG A 81 5.53 -0.69 -21.42
N GLU A 82 5.64 -0.94 -20.12
CA GLU A 82 6.31 -2.15 -19.61
C GLU A 82 5.57 -3.42 -20.01
N ILE A 83 4.23 -3.39 -19.97
CA ILE A 83 3.38 -4.53 -20.37
C ILE A 83 3.54 -4.79 -21.87
N ASP A 84 3.48 -3.75 -22.71
CA ASP A 84 3.64 -3.85 -24.17
C ASP A 84 5.04 -4.34 -24.57
N ALA A 85 6.06 -3.95 -23.80
CA ALA A 85 7.44 -4.38 -24.03
C ALA A 85 7.75 -5.77 -23.46
N PHE A 86 6.85 -6.34 -22.66
CA PHE A 86 7.06 -7.63 -22.03
C PHE A 86 7.09 -8.75 -23.07
N LYS A 87 8.18 -9.49 -23.09
CA LYS A 87 8.32 -10.70 -23.89
C LYS A 87 8.10 -11.91 -22.99
N PRO A 88 7.02 -12.68 -23.18
CA PRO A 88 6.81 -13.89 -22.41
C PRO A 88 7.92 -14.90 -22.72
N VAL A 89 8.50 -15.44 -21.66
CA VAL A 89 9.50 -16.51 -21.74
C VAL A 89 8.89 -17.74 -21.10
N GLU A 90 8.86 -18.84 -21.85
CA GLU A 90 8.39 -20.12 -21.35
C GLU A 90 9.36 -20.65 -20.29
N TYR A 91 8.80 -21.17 -19.22
CA TYR A 91 9.54 -21.88 -18.20
C TYR A 91 8.70 -23.04 -17.64
N TRP A 92 9.38 -24.08 -17.23
CA TRP A 92 8.78 -25.25 -16.63
C TRP A 92 9.20 -25.42 -15.18
N THR A 93 8.35 -26.05 -14.39
CA THR A 93 8.68 -26.45 -13.02
C THR A 93 8.28 -27.91 -12.82
N ILE A 94 9.19 -28.68 -12.27
CA ILE A 94 8.94 -30.10 -11.98
C ILE A 94 8.61 -30.22 -10.49
N HIS A 95 7.47 -30.84 -10.20
CA HIS A 95 7.02 -31.14 -8.86
C HIS A 95 6.76 -32.64 -8.73
N ALA A 96 7.20 -33.23 -7.63
CA ALA A 96 6.91 -34.61 -7.28
C ALA A 96 6.08 -34.66 -6.00
N GLU A 97 5.03 -35.46 -6.01
CA GLU A 97 4.23 -35.76 -4.83
C GLU A 97 4.74 -37.07 -4.20
N PHE A 98 5.13 -37.01 -2.94
CA PHE A 98 5.63 -38.13 -2.18
C PHE A 98 4.62 -38.61 -1.17
N LYS A 99 4.45 -39.92 -1.09
CA LYS A 99 3.65 -40.61 -0.09
C LYS A 99 4.55 -41.52 0.78
N PRO A 100 5.08 -40.98 1.88
CA PRO A 100 5.99 -41.76 2.73
C PRO A 100 5.21 -42.86 3.47
N GLU A 101 5.77 -44.07 3.54
CA GLU A 101 5.15 -45.20 4.23
C GLU A 101 4.89 -44.94 5.73
N LYS A 102 5.73 -44.12 6.36
CA LYS A 102 5.67 -43.84 7.82
C LYS A 102 4.93 -42.58 8.20
N LEU A 103 4.49 -41.77 7.25
CA LEU A 103 3.78 -40.50 7.51
C LEU A 103 2.35 -40.58 6.99
N LYS A 104 1.42 -39.98 7.75
CA LYS A 104 -0.01 -39.96 7.35
C LYS A 104 -0.33 -38.92 6.28
N SER A 105 0.58 -38.03 5.95
CA SER A 105 0.39 -36.94 4.98
C SER A 105 1.37 -37.01 3.83
N ASN A 106 0.86 -36.78 2.64
CA ASN A 106 1.68 -36.57 1.43
C ASN A 106 2.37 -35.21 1.55
N PHE A 107 3.49 -35.07 0.84
CA PHE A 107 4.13 -33.76 0.66
C PHE A 107 4.62 -33.62 -0.77
N THR A 108 4.66 -32.37 -1.24
CA THR A 108 5.14 -32.02 -2.58
C THR A 108 6.54 -31.44 -2.48
N ALA A 109 7.44 -31.88 -3.31
CA ALA A 109 8.77 -31.30 -3.47
C ALA A 109 8.93 -30.73 -4.88
N LYS A 110 9.66 -29.64 -5.01
CA LYS A 110 10.01 -29.01 -6.27
C LYS A 110 11.46 -29.34 -6.60
N LEU A 111 11.74 -29.69 -7.86
CA LEU A 111 13.11 -29.81 -8.38
C LEU A 111 13.76 -28.43 -8.33
N VAL A 112 14.88 -28.30 -7.64
CA VAL A 112 15.62 -27.04 -7.48
C VAL A 112 17.04 -27.12 -8.05
N ARG A 113 17.64 -28.31 -8.13
CA ARG A 113 18.99 -28.49 -8.65
C ARG A 113 19.14 -29.85 -9.31
N VAL A 114 19.96 -29.89 -10.35
CA VAL A 114 20.51 -31.09 -11.00
C VAL A 114 22.02 -30.91 -11.03
N ASP A 115 22.79 -31.84 -10.49
CA ASP A 115 24.25 -31.75 -10.33
C ASP A 115 24.71 -30.42 -9.70
N ASP A 116 24.05 -30.05 -8.59
CA ASP A 116 24.29 -28.80 -7.84
C ASP A 116 24.06 -27.48 -8.61
N LYS A 117 23.52 -27.54 -9.81
CA LYS A 117 23.17 -26.37 -10.65
C LYS A 117 21.65 -26.23 -10.76
N GLU A 118 21.19 -25.00 -10.87
CA GLU A 118 19.79 -24.73 -11.20
C GLU A 118 19.52 -25.16 -12.65
N PRO A 119 18.55 -26.07 -12.89
CA PRO A 119 18.29 -26.56 -14.24
C PRO A 119 17.60 -25.50 -15.09
N GLU A 120 18.05 -25.37 -16.34
CA GLU A 120 17.38 -24.53 -17.32
C GLU A 120 16.20 -25.32 -17.93
N LEU A 121 14.97 -24.98 -17.47
CA LEU A 121 13.74 -25.64 -17.90
C LEU A 121 12.92 -24.70 -18.78
N SER A 122 13.48 -24.34 -19.93
CA SER A 122 12.87 -23.39 -20.87
C SER A 122 12.00 -24.05 -21.93
N THR A 123 12.14 -25.37 -22.18
CA THR A 123 11.35 -26.08 -23.15
C THR A 123 10.97 -27.49 -22.65
N GLU A 124 9.90 -28.05 -23.23
CA GLU A 124 9.44 -29.40 -22.93
C GLU A 124 10.50 -30.46 -23.20
N GLU A 125 11.33 -30.24 -24.23
CA GLU A 125 12.41 -31.16 -24.63
C GLU A 125 13.48 -31.28 -23.55
N LEU A 126 13.78 -30.23 -22.81
CA LEU A 126 14.71 -30.24 -21.68
C LEU A 126 14.10 -30.87 -20.42
N VAL A 127 12.78 -30.87 -20.33
CA VAL A 127 12.03 -31.39 -19.16
C VAL A 127 11.88 -32.94 -19.28
N LYS A 128 11.57 -33.48 -20.47
CA LYS A 128 11.28 -34.89 -20.66
C LYS A 128 12.37 -35.85 -20.14
N PRO A 129 13.66 -35.65 -20.43
CA PRO A 129 14.71 -36.51 -19.89
C PRO A 129 14.76 -36.54 -18.37
N LEU A 130 14.61 -35.37 -17.76
CA LEU A 130 14.60 -35.24 -16.29
C LEU A 130 13.40 -35.96 -15.67
N LEU A 131 12.23 -35.91 -16.30
CA LEU A 131 11.06 -36.64 -15.82
C LEU A 131 11.30 -38.16 -15.87
N TYR A 132 11.86 -38.65 -16.96
CA TYR A 132 12.19 -40.06 -17.10
C TYR A 132 13.18 -40.54 -16.02
N ASP A 133 14.24 -39.78 -15.77
CA ASP A 133 15.20 -40.06 -14.72
C ASP A 133 14.56 -40.03 -13.31
N LEU A 134 13.68 -39.08 -13.07
CA LEU A 134 12.98 -38.95 -11.77
C LEU A 134 11.96 -40.07 -11.54
N GLU A 135 11.28 -40.58 -12.59
CA GLU A 135 10.31 -41.68 -12.45
C GLU A 135 11.00 -43.01 -12.02
N THR A 136 12.25 -43.20 -12.39
CA THR A 136 13.02 -44.39 -12.06
C THR A 136 13.94 -44.23 -10.84
N ALA A 137 14.05 -43.02 -10.32
CA ALA A 137 14.97 -42.69 -9.25
C ALA A 137 14.48 -43.13 -7.87
N SER A 138 15.40 -43.40 -6.97
CA SER A 138 15.14 -43.58 -5.56
C SER A 138 15.30 -42.26 -4.82
N PHE A 139 14.38 -41.95 -3.90
CA PHE A 139 14.36 -40.69 -3.19
C PHE A 139 14.70 -40.86 -1.71
N ALA A 140 15.52 -39.97 -1.17
CA ALA A 140 15.86 -39.93 0.25
C ALA A 140 15.84 -38.49 0.78
N ILE A 141 15.40 -38.33 2.03
CA ILE A 141 15.48 -37.05 2.72
C ILE A 141 16.89 -36.86 3.23
N SER A 142 17.67 -35.98 2.60
CA SER A 142 19.05 -35.70 2.99
C SER A 142 19.15 -34.80 4.21
N LYS A 143 18.22 -33.84 4.38
CA LYS A 143 18.26 -32.85 5.44
C LYS A 143 16.88 -32.34 5.80
N VAL A 144 16.59 -32.27 7.12
CA VAL A 144 15.39 -31.61 7.65
C VAL A 144 15.83 -30.42 8.47
N LYS A 145 15.40 -29.21 8.05
CA LYS A 145 15.61 -27.98 8.80
C LYS A 145 14.32 -27.56 9.50
N ARG A 146 14.30 -27.66 10.81
CA ARG A 146 13.20 -27.15 11.64
C ARG A 146 13.48 -25.69 12.00
N GLY A 147 12.49 -24.84 11.87
CA GLY A 147 12.61 -23.44 12.25
C GLY A 147 11.27 -22.92 12.77
N GLU A 148 11.34 -21.94 13.65
CA GLU A 148 10.18 -21.20 14.12
C GLU A 148 10.04 -19.91 13.31
N ARG A 149 8.85 -19.64 12.80
CA ARG A 149 8.52 -18.36 12.18
C ARG A 149 7.59 -17.59 13.11
N ARG A 150 8.13 -16.60 13.78
CA ARG A 150 7.34 -15.68 14.59
C ARG A 150 6.68 -14.64 13.67
N ARG A 151 5.36 -14.57 13.70
CA ARG A 151 4.62 -13.50 13.04
C ARG A 151 4.48 -12.35 14.03
N LYS A 152 4.93 -11.17 13.63
CA LYS A 152 4.67 -9.94 14.37
C LYS A 152 3.34 -9.34 13.88
N PRO A 153 2.60 -8.61 14.73
CA PRO A 153 1.47 -7.81 14.29
C PRO A 153 1.90 -6.84 13.21
N SER A 154 0.97 -6.50 12.31
CA SER A 154 1.21 -5.45 11.34
C SER A 154 1.31 -4.10 12.03
N ALA A 155 2.07 -3.16 11.44
CA ALA A 155 2.09 -1.79 11.89
C ALA A 155 0.69 -1.16 11.79
N PRO A 156 0.39 -0.11 12.58
CA PRO A 156 -0.82 0.69 12.41
C PRO A 156 -1.01 1.17 10.98
N PHE A 157 -2.23 1.44 10.59
CA PHE A 157 -2.53 1.87 9.23
C PHE A 157 -2.00 3.27 8.91
N THR A 158 -1.40 3.40 7.74
CA THR A 158 -1.29 4.66 7.02
C THR A 158 -2.53 4.85 6.14
N THR A 159 -2.72 6.04 5.55
CA THR A 159 -3.84 6.30 4.63
C THR A 159 -3.92 5.25 3.52
N SER A 160 -2.79 4.95 2.88
CA SER A 160 -2.74 4.01 1.76
C SER A 160 -3.03 2.57 2.17
N THR A 161 -2.46 2.12 3.28
CA THR A 161 -2.69 0.75 3.78
C THR A 161 -4.11 0.55 4.30
N LEU A 162 -4.71 1.58 4.92
CA LEU A 162 -6.12 1.57 5.31
C LEU A 162 -7.04 1.38 4.10
N GLN A 163 -6.82 2.14 3.03
CA GLN A 163 -7.61 2.02 1.80
C GLN A 163 -7.46 0.65 1.14
N GLN A 164 -6.24 0.11 1.09
CA GLN A 164 -5.97 -1.21 0.53
C GLN A 164 -6.66 -2.33 1.31
N GLU A 165 -6.56 -2.31 2.63
CA GLU A 165 -7.18 -3.33 3.47
C GLU A 165 -8.72 -3.24 3.47
N ALA A 166 -9.27 -2.03 3.49
CA ALA A 166 -10.70 -1.81 3.39
C ALA A 166 -11.24 -2.27 2.02
N SER A 167 -10.51 -2.04 0.95
CA SER A 167 -10.86 -2.53 -0.38
C SER A 167 -10.81 -4.07 -0.43
N ARG A 168 -9.73 -4.66 0.08
CA ARG A 168 -9.50 -6.10 0.03
C ARG A 168 -10.46 -6.89 0.91
N LYS A 169 -10.74 -6.41 2.13
CA LYS A 169 -11.53 -7.15 3.12
C LYS A 169 -13.02 -6.80 3.11
N LEU A 170 -13.36 -5.56 2.78
CA LEU A 170 -14.72 -5.03 2.89
C LEU A 170 -15.31 -4.61 1.53
N GLY A 171 -14.53 -4.64 0.45
CA GLY A 171 -14.95 -4.18 -0.86
C GLY A 171 -15.22 -2.67 -0.93
N TYR A 172 -14.67 -1.87 -0.02
CA TYR A 172 -14.92 -0.43 0.02
C TYR A 172 -14.07 0.30 -1.02
N THR A 173 -14.68 1.31 -1.65
CA THR A 173 -13.91 2.28 -2.45
C THR A 173 -13.07 3.17 -1.55
N ALA A 174 -11.98 3.75 -2.07
CA ALA A 174 -11.16 4.71 -1.33
C ALA A 174 -11.99 5.88 -0.78
N ARG A 175 -12.96 6.39 -1.55
CA ARG A 175 -13.87 7.46 -1.12
C ARG A 175 -14.70 7.05 0.10
N ARG A 176 -15.31 5.86 0.08
CA ARG A 176 -16.10 5.35 1.20
C ARG A 176 -15.25 5.13 2.43
N THR A 177 -14.07 4.54 2.27
CA THR A 177 -13.11 4.33 3.36
C THR A 177 -12.74 5.63 4.03
N MET A 178 -12.41 6.68 3.25
CA MET A 178 -12.02 7.98 3.80
C MET A 178 -13.19 8.71 4.46
N ALA A 179 -14.41 8.58 3.96
CA ALA A 179 -15.60 9.15 4.59
C ALA A 179 -15.88 8.53 5.97
N LEU A 180 -15.75 7.19 6.07
CA LEU A 180 -15.92 6.48 7.35
C LEU A 180 -14.79 6.83 8.33
N ALA A 181 -13.53 6.86 7.86
CA ALA A 181 -12.40 7.27 8.68
C ALA A 181 -12.52 8.70 9.19
N GLN A 182 -13.05 9.63 8.38
CA GLN A 182 -13.35 10.99 8.79
C GLN A 182 -14.38 11.03 9.92
N GLY A 183 -15.46 10.26 9.80
CA GLY A 183 -16.48 10.16 10.86
C GLY A 183 -15.91 9.61 12.17
N LEU A 184 -15.01 8.60 12.09
CA LEU A 184 -14.34 8.08 13.29
C LEU A 184 -13.36 9.07 13.92
N TYR A 185 -12.71 9.89 13.11
CA TYR A 185 -11.81 10.95 13.58
C TYR A 185 -12.57 12.11 14.22
N GLU A 186 -13.66 12.57 13.60
CA GLU A 186 -14.48 13.69 14.11
C GLU A 186 -15.21 13.33 15.40
N GLY A 187 -15.43 12.07 15.64
CA GLY A 187 -16.01 11.51 16.84
C GLY A 187 -17.31 10.77 16.60
N GLN A 188 -17.52 9.77 17.43
CA GLN A 188 -18.75 8.99 17.52
C GLN A 188 -19.28 9.08 18.95
N ASP A 189 -20.59 8.95 19.10
CA ASP A 189 -21.20 8.82 20.41
C ASP A 189 -20.75 7.50 21.06
N ALA A 190 -19.93 7.60 22.07
CA ALA A 190 -19.38 6.48 22.83
C ALA A 190 -20.21 6.14 24.09
N GLY A 191 -21.45 6.61 24.17
CA GLY A 191 -22.33 6.43 25.32
C GLY A 191 -21.98 7.37 26.47
N GLU A 192 -21.71 6.86 27.67
CA GLU A 192 -21.40 7.69 28.86
C GLU A 192 -20.19 8.60 28.69
N GLY A 193 -19.32 8.34 27.73
CA GLY A 193 -18.14 9.16 27.41
C GLY A 193 -18.40 10.36 26.50
N GLY A 194 -19.62 10.51 25.97
CA GLY A 194 -19.96 11.55 24.99
C GLY A 194 -19.30 11.33 23.64
N THR A 195 -19.28 12.36 22.79
CA THR A 195 -18.67 12.30 21.47
C THR A 195 -17.14 12.41 21.57
N THR A 196 -16.43 11.40 21.11
CA THR A 196 -14.96 11.39 21.11
C THR A 196 -14.41 10.79 19.78
N GLY A 197 -13.25 11.27 19.34
CA GLY A 197 -12.53 10.71 18.22
C GLY A 197 -11.96 9.33 18.54
N LEU A 198 -12.24 8.35 17.68
CA LEU A 198 -11.82 6.96 17.88
C LEU A 198 -10.52 6.61 17.15
N VAL A 199 -10.07 7.47 16.25
CA VAL A 199 -8.82 7.30 15.49
C VAL A 199 -8.06 8.62 15.43
N THR A 200 -6.74 8.55 15.23
CA THR A 200 -5.91 9.71 14.95
C THR A 200 -6.18 10.23 13.53
N TYR A 201 -5.64 11.40 13.19
CA TYR A 201 -5.84 11.99 11.87
C TYR A 201 -5.47 11.02 10.75
N MET A 202 -6.48 10.66 9.92
CA MET A 202 -6.38 9.57 8.97
C MET A 202 -5.49 9.87 7.75
N ARG A 203 -5.21 11.13 7.43
CA ARG A 203 -4.33 11.50 6.30
C ARG A 203 -2.90 11.60 6.79
N THR A 204 -2.27 10.45 6.99
CA THR A 204 -0.92 10.33 7.52
C THR A 204 -0.19 9.17 6.86
N ASP A 205 1.12 9.31 6.73
CA ASP A 205 2.04 8.23 6.38
C ASP A 205 2.78 7.68 7.61
N SER A 206 2.47 8.23 8.81
CA SER A 206 3.06 7.79 10.07
C SER A 206 2.32 6.57 10.63
N THR A 207 3.08 5.63 11.16
CA THR A 207 2.60 4.47 11.91
C THR A 207 2.74 4.66 13.43
N ASN A 208 3.08 5.87 13.88
CA ASN A 208 3.25 6.16 15.29
C ASN A 208 1.90 6.08 16.03
N VAL A 209 1.93 5.45 17.18
CA VAL A 209 0.80 5.35 18.10
C VAL A 209 1.03 6.31 19.27
N SER A 210 0.00 6.99 19.72
CA SER A 210 0.12 7.88 20.88
C SER A 210 0.44 7.08 22.15
N VAL A 211 1.09 7.75 23.11
CA VAL A 211 1.45 7.12 24.40
C VAL A 211 0.21 6.63 25.16
N ILE A 212 -0.92 7.34 25.00
CA ILE A 212 -2.20 6.96 25.65
C ILE A 212 -2.79 5.69 25.06
N ALA A 213 -2.49 5.37 23.79
CA ALA A 213 -3.02 4.21 23.09
C ALA A 213 -2.06 2.98 23.16
N GLN A 214 -0.90 3.11 23.78
CA GLN A 214 0.06 2.02 24.06
C GLN A 214 -0.22 1.39 25.41
#